data_0c1f6ebc3b8661b35efbbc8ce791bc99
#
_entry.id   0c1f6ebc3b8661b35efbbc8ce791bc99
#
_cell.length_a   1.000
_cell.length_b   1.000
_cell.length_c   1.000
_cell.angle_alpha   90.00
_cell.angle_beta   90.00
_cell.angle_gamma   90.00
#
_symmetry.space_group_name_H-M   'P 1'
#
loop_
_entity.id
_entity.type
_entity.pdbx_description
1 polymer ?
#
loop_
_entity_poly.entity_id
_entity_poly.type
_entity_poly.pdbx_seq_one_letter_code
_entity_poly.pdbx_strand_id
1 'polypeptide(L)'
;MRFIVLGCLKMRIITANVNGIRSAASKGFLAWLETANADFVCVQELKAQENDLSFDMKNPCGMYGAFAFAEKKGYSGVALYSKVKPNNVQIGFGVEEFDREGRFVRADFDDFSVISLYLPSGSASDERQASKFRFLDAFRPILAEILAENRKIVVCGDWNIAHQNIDLKNWKGNLKNSGFLPEERQWISDLLASGWTDIWRTLYPDIAGYSWWSNRGQAYAKDVGWRIDYQIASPLFAPLAQEAFIYKDEKFSDHAPLIVDYDL
;
A
#
# COMPACT_ATOMS: atom_id res chain seq x y z
N MET A 1 -18.36 30.48 28.90
CA MET A 1 -18.31 29.08 28.45
C MET A 1 -17.32 29.06 27.29
N ARG A 2 -16.05 28.66 27.51
CA ARG A 2 -15.05 28.55 26.44
C ARG A 2 -15.27 27.18 25.80
N PHE A 3 -15.73 27.18 24.57
CA PHE A 3 -15.68 25.95 23.73
C PHE A 3 -14.21 25.67 23.47
N ILE A 4 -13.68 24.62 24.10
CA ILE A 4 -12.43 23.99 23.68
C ILE A 4 -12.77 23.32 22.35
N VAL A 5 -12.36 23.95 21.24
CA VAL A 5 -12.28 23.27 19.94
C VAL A 5 -11.20 22.21 20.15
N LEU A 6 -11.62 20.98 20.39
CA LEU A 6 -10.73 19.82 20.27
C LEU A 6 -10.21 19.86 18.82
N GLY A 7 -8.95 20.30 18.65
CA GLY A 7 -8.30 20.24 17.36
C GLY A 7 -8.36 18.82 16.85
N CYS A 8 -8.94 18.60 15.67
CA CYS A 8 -8.94 17.32 14.98
C CYS A 8 -7.49 16.85 14.89
N LEU A 9 -7.17 15.70 15.44
CA LEU A 9 -5.81 15.14 15.38
C LEU A 9 -5.58 14.70 13.93
N LYS A 10 -4.73 15.44 13.23
CA LYS A 10 -4.31 15.06 11.87
C LYS A 10 -3.41 13.85 11.93
N MET A 11 -3.68 12.87 11.10
CA MET A 11 -2.90 11.65 10.96
C MET A 11 -2.49 11.48 9.50
N ARG A 12 -1.19 11.32 9.24
CA ARG A 12 -0.65 11.08 7.91
C ARG A 12 -0.21 9.64 7.73
N ILE A 13 -0.76 8.98 6.72
CA ILE A 13 -0.38 7.61 6.32
C ILE A 13 0.27 7.64 4.94
N ILE A 14 1.46 7.02 4.83
CA ILE A 14 2.21 6.88 3.59
C ILE A 14 2.20 5.42 3.16
N THR A 15 1.93 5.18 1.87
CA THR A 15 2.10 3.90 1.19
C THR A 15 3.23 4.03 0.19
N ALA A 16 4.25 3.18 0.27
CA ALA A 16 5.44 3.26 -0.58
C ALA A 16 5.98 1.87 -0.97
N ASN A 17 5.81 1.46 -2.22
CA ASN A 17 6.60 0.35 -2.76
C ASN A 17 8.02 0.86 -3.06
N VAL A 18 9.00 0.37 -2.32
CA VAL A 18 10.39 0.84 -2.38
C VAL A 18 11.26 0.06 -3.37
N ASN A 19 10.75 -1.04 -3.92
CA ASN A 19 11.49 -1.90 -4.85
C ASN A 19 12.92 -2.22 -4.36
N GLY A 20 13.04 -2.54 -3.07
CA GLY A 20 14.28 -2.78 -2.34
C GLY A 20 14.64 -1.65 -1.38
N ILE A 21 14.41 -1.88 -0.07
CA ILE A 21 14.60 -0.87 0.99
C ILE A 21 16.02 -0.30 1.03
N ARG A 22 17.05 -1.12 0.79
CA ARG A 22 18.45 -0.68 0.78
C ARG A 22 18.73 0.28 -0.39
N SER A 23 18.19 -0.02 -1.59
CA SER A 23 18.27 0.85 -2.75
C SER A 23 17.52 2.16 -2.55
N ALA A 24 16.32 2.10 -2.00
CA ALA A 24 15.54 3.30 -1.71
C ALA A 24 16.21 4.18 -0.65
N ALA A 25 16.76 3.58 0.40
CA ALA A 25 17.53 4.30 1.42
C ALA A 25 18.74 5.03 0.82
N SER A 26 19.50 4.37 -0.07
CA SER A 26 20.65 5.02 -0.76
C SER A 26 20.24 6.16 -1.70
N LYS A 27 18.96 6.23 -2.09
CA LYS A 27 18.35 7.30 -2.90
C LYS A 27 17.65 8.37 -2.05
N GLY A 28 17.82 8.36 -0.73
CA GLY A 28 17.30 9.38 0.15
C GLY A 28 15.93 9.08 0.79
N PHE A 29 15.33 7.90 0.60
CA PHE A 29 14.01 7.58 1.13
C PHE A 29 13.88 7.80 2.65
N LEU A 30 14.89 7.36 3.44
CA LEU A 30 14.86 7.53 4.90
C LEU A 30 15.01 9.00 5.31
N ALA A 31 15.87 9.77 4.64
CA ALA A 31 16.03 11.20 4.89
C ALA A 31 14.76 11.98 4.52
N TRP A 32 14.09 11.58 3.44
CA TRP A 32 12.79 12.16 3.08
C TRP A 32 11.72 11.88 4.14
N LEU A 33 11.68 10.69 4.73
CA LEU A 33 10.72 10.37 5.79
C LEU A 33 10.83 11.31 6.99
N GLU A 34 12.03 11.86 7.31
CA GLU A 34 12.22 12.84 8.39
C GLU A 34 11.43 14.13 8.15
N THR A 35 11.22 14.49 6.89
CA THR A 35 10.48 15.70 6.49
C THR A 35 9.02 15.44 6.13
N ALA A 36 8.66 14.19 5.85
CA ALA A 36 7.32 13.81 5.41
C ALA A 36 6.26 13.89 6.52
N ASN A 37 6.68 13.98 7.80
CA ASN A 37 5.81 14.04 8.99
C ASN A 37 4.77 12.92 9.04
N ALA A 38 5.13 11.70 8.59
CA ALA A 38 4.24 10.55 8.60
C ALA A 38 4.01 10.04 10.02
N ASP A 39 2.77 9.64 10.33
CA ASP A 39 2.44 8.91 11.56
C ASP A 39 2.54 7.40 11.33
N PHE A 40 2.23 6.97 10.11
CA PHE A 40 2.33 5.59 9.65
C PHE A 40 2.96 5.52 8.26
N VAL A 41 3.83 4.52 8.04
CA VAL A 41 4.44 4.27 6.73
C VAL A 41 4.33 2.78 6.42
N CYS A 42 3.55 2.45 5.40
CA CYS A 42 3.39 1.10 4.87
C CYS A 42 4.32 0.91 3.68
N VAL A 43 5.27 -0.01 3.80
CA VAL A 43 6.31 -0.23 2.81
C VAL A 43 6.14 -1.60 2.17
N GLN A 44 6.25 -1.66 0.84
CA GLN A 44 6.18 -2.89 0.06
C GLN A 44 7.50 -3.12 -0.67
N GLU A 45 7.76 -4.38 -1.00
CA GLU A 45 8.96 -4.85 -1.68
C GLU A 45 10.27 -4.49 -0.94
N LEU A 46 10.38 -4.90 0.31
CA LEU A 46 11.63 -4.74 1.09
C LEU A 46 12.82 -5.37 0.39
N LYS A 47 12.63 -6.55 -0.23
CA LYS A 47 13.69 -7.33 -0.91
C LYS A 47 14.95 -7.50 -0.05
N ALA A 48 14.74 -7.66 1.25
CA ALA A 48 15.78 -7.78 2.26
C ALA A 48 15.36 -8.77 3.34
N GLN A 49 16.33 -9.35 4.05
CA GLN A 49 16.11 -10.12 5.26
C GLN A 49 16.38 -9.23 6.47
N GLU A 50 15.97 -9.66 7.66
CA GLU A 50 16.14 -8.88 8.87
C GLU A 50 17.59 -8.44 9.13
N ASN A 51 18.55 -9.33 8.87
CA ASN A 51 19.98 -9.06 9.03
C ASN A 51 20.56 -8.11 7.98
N ASP A 52 19.84 -7.85 6.90
CA ASP A 52 20.23 -6.91 5.86
C ASP A 52 19.85 -5.46 6.18
N LEU A 53 19.03 -5.25 7.23
CA LEU A 53 18.51 -3.94 7.61
C LEU A 53 19.42 -3.25 8.64
N SER A 54 19.79 -2.01 8.38
CA SER A 54 20.42 -1.13 9.36
C SER A 54 19.43 -0.75 10.48
N PHE A 55 19.94 -0.14 11.55
CA PHE A 55 19.09 0.38 12.62
C PHE A 55 18.07 1.39 12.10
N ASP A 56 18.49 2.32 11.24
CA ASP A 56 17.62 3.36 10.68
C ASP A 56 16.56 2.78 9.72
N MET A 57 16.87 1.68 9.02
CA MET A 57 15.86 0.95 8.22
C MET A 57 14.85 0.22 9.08
N LYS A 58 15.24 -0.24 10.28
CA LYS A 58 14.34 -0.89 11.23
C LYS A 58 13.48 0.11 12.01
N ASN A 59 14.00 1.30 12.25
CA ASN A 59 13.37 2.32 13.11
C ASN A 59 13.50 3.73 12.49
N PRO A 60 13.01 3.96 11.27
CA PRO A 60 13.14 5.26 10.64
C PRO A 60 12.46 6.33 11.50
N CYS A 61 13.11 7.47 11.69
CA CYS A 61 12.60 8.59 12.53
C CYS A 61 12.23 8.16 13.96
N GLY A 62 12.81 7.07 14.50
CA GLY A 62 12.46 6.53 15.80
C GLY A 62 11.12 5.78 15.86
N MET A 63 10.53 5.47 14.73
CA MET A 63 9.26 4.73 14.65
C MET A 63 9.42 3.26 15.06
N TYR A 64 8.34 2.68 15.54
CA TYR A 64 8.22 1.23 15.73
C TYR A 64 8.03 0.54 14.38
N GLY A 65 8.86 -0.45 14.06
CA GLY A 65 8.78 -1.22 12.83
C GLY A 65 8.21 -2.62 13.05
N ALA A 66 7.28 -3.03 12.21
CA ALA A 66 6.76 -4.39 12.10
C ALA A 66 7.03 -4.91 10.68
N PHE A 67 7.54 -6.14 10.55
CA PHE A 67 8.07 -6.67 9.30
C PHE A 67 7.53 -8.05 8.98
N ALA A 68 7.18 -8.30 7.73
CA ALA A 68 7.00 -9.62 7.16
C ALA A 68 8.05 -9.83 6.08
N PHE A 69 9.02 -10.69 6.35
CA PHE A 69 10.07 -11.03 5.38
C PHE A 69 9.68 -12.25 4.56
N ALA A 70 10.02 -12.23 3.26
CA ALA A 70 9.91 -13.45 2.46
C ALA A 70 10.99 -14.46 2.84
N GLU A 71 10.69 -15.75 2.80
CA GLU A 71 11.70 -16.80 2.96
C GLU A 71 12.77 -16.73 1.85
N LYS A 72 12.32 -16.40 0.63
CA LYS A 72 13.21 -16.22 -0.52
C LYS A 72 13.96 -14.90 -0.40
N LYS A 73 15.28 -14.94 -0.32
CA LYS A 73 16.16 -13.76 -0.25
C LYS A 73 15.99 -12.83 -1.46
N GLY A 74 15.94 -11.53 -1.20
CA GLY A 74 15.86 -10.51 -2.24
C GLY A 74 14.50 -10.45 -2.96
N TYR A 75 13.44 -10.96 -2.34
CA TYR A 75 12.11 -11.05 -2.90
C TYR A 75 11.07 -10.49 -1.93
N SER A 76 10.02 -9.82 -2.45
CA SER A 76 8.85 -9.37 -1.70
C SER A 76 9.18 -8.70 -0.33
N GLY A 77 8.43 -8.98 0.70
CA GLY A 77 8.55 -8.41 2.03
C GLY A 77 7.81 -7.09 2.19
N VAL A 78 7.11 -6.93 3.30
CA VAL A 78 6.43 -5.66 3.67
C VAL A 78 6.85 -5.21 5.06
N ALA A 79 6.76 -3.91 5.29
CA ALA A 79 6.91 -3.33 6.63
C ALA A 79 5.78 -2.34 6.91
N LEU A 80 5.52 -2.14 8.19
CA LEU A 80 4.69 -1.08 8.72
C LEU A 80 5.47 -0.36 9.82
N TYR A 81 5.67 0.94 9.65
CA TYR A 81 6.25 1.81 10.67
C TYR A 81 5.18 2.68 11.29
N SER A 82 5.27 2.92 12.59
CA SER A 82 4.33 3.77 13.33
C SER A 82 5.02 4.61 14.40
N LYS A 83 4.61 5.87 14.58
CA LYS A 83 5.09 6.73 15.69
C LYS A 83 4.68 6.21 17.05
N VAL A 84 3.51 5.56 17.13
CA VAL A 84 2.98 4.99 18.36
C VAL A 84 3.18 3.48 18.36
N LYS A 85 3.43 2.91 19.55
CA LYS A 85 3.57 1.47 19.68
C LYS A 85 2.23 0.77 19.42
N PRO A 86 2.16 -0.21 18.51
CA PRO A 86 0.93 -0.98 18.30
C PRO A 86 0.61 -1.85 19.53
N ASN A 87 -0.68 -2.05 19.79
CA ASN A 87 -1.15 -2.96 20.85
C ASN A 87 -0.97 -4.43 20.44
N ASN A 88 -1.12 -4.70 19.14
CA ASN A 88 -0.94 -6.02 18.53
C ASN A 88 -0.34 -5.89 17.14
N VAL A 89 0.42 -6.89 16.74
CA VAL A 89 0.97 -7.04 15.36
C VAL A 89 0.67 -8.45 14.88
N GLN A 90 0.04 -8.54 13.71
CA GLN A 90 -0.17 -9.78 12.98
C GLN A 90 0.71 -9.78 11.74
N ILE A 91 1.45 -10.88 11.55
CA ILE A 91 2.27 -11.13 10.36
C ILE A 91 1.64 -12.28 9.59
N GLY A 92 1.39 -12.06 8.30
CA GLY A 92 0.64 -13.00 7.46
C GLY A 92 -0.87 -12.98 7.74
N PHE A 93 -1.62 -13.67 6.89
CA PHE A 93 -3.08 -13.76 6.99
C PHE A 93 -3.59 -15.20 7.03
N GLY A 94 -2.71 -16.18 7.32
CA GLY A 94 -3.07 -17.58 7.55
C GLY A 94 -3.05 -18.46 6.30
N VAL A 95 -2.48 -17.98 5.18
CA VAL A 95 -2.30 -18.77 3.96
C VAL A 95 -0.82 -18.97 3.71
N GLU A 96 -0.31 -20.17 4.01
CA GLU A 96 1.12 -20.50 4.04
C GLU A 96 1.87 -20.13 2.75
N GLU A 97 1.25 -20.36 1.56
CA GLU A 97 1.84 -19.99 0.26
C GLU A 97 2.26 -18.53 0.23
N PHE A 98 1.42 -17.63 0.77
CA PHE A 98 1.62 -16.18 0.71
C PHE A 98 2.28 -15.61 1.95
N ASP A 99 2.09 -16.23 3.11
CA ASP A 99 2.74 -15.83 4.34
C ASP A 99 4.27 -16.04 4.23
N ARG A 100 4.73 -17.10 3.56
CA ARG A 100 6.14 -17.33 3.21
C ARG A 100 6.73 -16.27 2.28
N GLU A 101 5.90 -15.52 1.56
CA GLU A 101 6.34 -14.44 0.69
C GLU A 101 6.38 -13.07 1.39
N GLY A 102 5.96 -12.99 2.67
CA GLY A 102 6.02 -11.75 3.48
C GLY A 102 5.19 -10.62 2.88
N ARG A 103 3.88 -10.84 2.68
CA ARG A 103 3.01 -9.93 1.92
C ARG A 103 2.04 -9.12 2.76
N PHE A 104 1.97 -9.40 4.06
CA PHE A 104 0.95 -8.81 4.93
C PHE A 104 1.49 -8.56 6.33
N VAL A 105 1.29 -7.33 6.81
CA VAL A 105 1.47 -6.93 8.22
C VAL A 105 0.28 -6.08 8.63
N ARG A 106 -0.36 -6.44 9.73
CA ARG A 106 -1.39 -5.64 10.39
C ARG A 106 -0.88 -5.16 11.74
N ALA A 107 -1.08 -3.90 12.05
CA ALA A 107 -0.87 -3.32 13.36
C ALA A 107 -2.18 -2.76 13.91
N ASP A 108 -2.55 -3.17 15.11
CA ASP A 108 -3.75 -2.72 15.82
C ASP A 108 -3.39 -1.68 16.87
N PHE A 109 -4.14 -0.59 16.89
CA PHE A 109 -4.10 0.48 17.87
C PHE A 109 -5.43 0.52 18.61
N ASP A 110 -5.67 1.47 19.52
CA ASP A 110 -6.87 1.44 20.40
C ASP A 110 -8.18 1.32 19.62
N ASP A 111 -8.43 2.19 18.64
CA ASP A 111 -9.71 2.24 17.90
C ASP A 111 -9.59 2.04 16.39
N PHE A 112 -8.38 1.87 15.87
CA PHE A 112 -8.13 1.64 14.45
C PHE A 112 -7.03 0.61 14.19
N SER A 113 -6.94 0.17 12.94
CA SER A 113 -5.88 -0.73 12.46
C SER A 113 -5.33 -0.25 11.12
N VAL A 114 -4.02 -0.42 10.95
CA VAL A 114 -3.33 -0.15 9.68
C VAL A 114 -2.74 -1.46 9.16
N ILE A 115 -2.90 -1.70 7.86
CA ILE A 115 -2.41 -2.92 7.20
C ILE A 115 -1.47 -2.50 6.07
N SER A 116 -0.27 -3.09 6.02
CA SER A 116 0.64 -3.03 4.87
C SER A 116 0.51 -4.30 4.05
N LEU A 117 0.17 -4.15 2.78
CA LEU A 117 -0.14 -5.24 1.84
C LEU A 117 0.73 -5.14 0.58
N TYR A 118 1.22 -6.28 0.10
CA TYR A 118 1.83 -6.40 -1.22
C TYR A 118 1.18 -7.55 -2.01
N LEU A 119 0.29 -7.19 -2.93
CA LEU A 119 -0.39 -8.16 -3.80
C LEU A 119 0.59 -8.71 -4.86
N PRO A 120 0.55 -10.00 -5.18
CA PRO A 120 1.45 -10.55 -6.20
C PRO A 120 1.32 -9.85 -7.56
N SER A 121 2.46 -9.59 -8.21
CA SER A 121 2.48 -9.24 -9.63
C SER A 121 2.35 -10.50 -10.49
N GLY A 122 1.45 -10.49 -11.47
CA GLY A 122 1.28 -11.59 -12.42
C GLY A 122 2.11 -11.45 -13.71
N SER A 123 2.85 -10.32 -13.86
CA SER A 123 3.42 -9.91 -15.16
C SER A 123 4.60 -10.76 -15.65
N ALA A 124 5.22 -11.58 -14.78
CA ALA A 124 6.46 -12.28 -15.11
C ALA A 124 6.25 -13.60 -15.87
N SER A 125 5.12 -14.28 -15.67
CA SER A 125 4.78 -15.55 -16.32
C SER A 125 3.32 -15.95 -16.04
N ASP A 126 2.80 -16.92 -16.80
CA ASP A 126 1.45 -17.47 -16.59
C ASP A 126 1.30 -18.08 -15.18
N GLU A 127 2.36 -18.73 -14.65
CA GLU A 127 2.35 -19.26 -13.28
C GLU A 127 2.24 -18.13 -12.25
N ARG A 128 2.91 -17.00 -12.46
CA ARG A 128 2.77 -15.82 -11.58
C ARG A 128 1.38 -15.22 -11.66
N GLN A 129 0.77 -15.20 -12.84
CA GLN A 129 -0.62 -14.77 -12.98
C GLN A 129 -1.58 -15.75 -12.27
N ALA A 130 -1.36 -17.05 -12.39
CA ALA A 130 -2.14 -18.06 -11.66
C ALA A 130 -1.98 -17.90 -10.14
N SER A 131 -0.75 -17.69 -9.64
CA SER A 131 -0.49 -17.42 -8.22
C SER A 131 -1.21 -16.15 -7.74
N LYS A 132 -1.24 -15.10 -8.57
CA LYS A 132 -1.99 -13.89 -8.26
C LYS A 132 -3.49 -14.14 -8.10
N PHE A 133 -4.10 -14.93 -8.99
CA PHE A 133 -5.51 -15.30 -8.87
C PHE A 133 -5.77 -16.14 -7.61
N ARG A 134 -4.91 -17.10 -7.28
CA ARG A 134 -5.01 -17.84 -6.00
C ARG A 134 -4.95 -16.92 -4.79
N PHE A 135 -4.07 -15.90 -4.84
CA PHE A 135 -4.01 -14.87 -3.78
C PHE A 135 -5.33 -14.12 -3.67
N LEU A 136 -5.86 -13.63 -4.79
CA LEU A 136 -7.12 -12.87 -4.81
C LEU A 136 -8.29 -13.68 -4.25
N ASP A 137 -8.38 -14.97 -4.60
CA ASP A 137 -9.40 -15.89 -4.11
C ASP A 137 -9.26 -16.15 -2.60
N ALA A 138 -8.03 -16.36 -2.12
CA ALA A 138 -7.73 -16.61 -0.71
C ALA A 138 -7.90 -15.34 0.15
N PHE A 139 -7.60 -14.17 -0.39
CA PHE A 139 -7.63 -12.91 0.37
C PHE A 139 -9.03 -12.28 0.47
N ARG A 140 -9.94 -12.59 -0.46
CA ARG A 140 -11.33 -12.10 -0.44
C ARG A 140 -12.07 -12.42 0.88
N PRO A 141 -12.11 -13.68 1.37
CA PRO A 141 -12.74 -13.99 2.65
C PRO A 141 -12.07 -13.32 3.83
N ILE A 142 -10.75 -13.17 3.82
CA ILE A 142 -10.00 -12.46 4.87
C ILE A 142 -10.43 -10.99 4.95
N LEU A 143 -10.55 -10.31 3.80
CA LEU A 143 -11.04 -8.92 3.77
C LEU A 143 -12.50 -8.80 4.25
N ALA A 144 -13.34 -9.81 4.00
CA ALA A 144 -14.70 -9.86 4.52
C ALA A 144 -14.72 -10.03 6.04
N GLU A 145 -13.87 -10.90 6.61
CA GLU A 145 -13.70 -11.08 8.05
C GLU A 145 -13.19 -9.79 8.72
N ILE A 146 -12.18 -9.15 8.13
CA ILE A 146 -11.65 -7.87 8.62
C ILE A 146 -12.73 -6.77 8.60
N LEU A 147 -13.55 -6.72 7.56
CA LEU A 147 -14.64 -5.75 7.46
C LEU A 147 -15.73 -6.00 8.53
N ALA A 148 -16.00 -7.28 8.83
CA ALA A 148 -16.97 -7.69 9.84
C ALA A 148 -16.57 -7.32 11.28
N GLU A 149 -15.30 -6.98 11.54
CA GLU A 149 -14.84 -6.44 12.83
C GLU A 149 -15.53 -5.11 13.20
N ASN A 150 -16.15 -4.44 12.22
CA ASN A 150 -16.78 -3.13 12.36
C ASN A 150 -15.87 -2.10 13.06
N ARG A 151 -14.63 -2.05 12.60
CA ARG A 151 -13.54 -1.24 13.14
C ARG A 151 -13.06 -0.22 12.10
N LYS A 152 -12.43 0.85 12.52
CA LYS A 152 -11.69 1.76 11.64
C LYS A 152 -10.45 1.03 11.10
N ILE A 153 -10.39 0.72 9.81
CA ILE A 153 -9.29 -0.04 9.21
C ILE A 153 -8.91 0.58 7.87
N VAL A 154 -7.61 0.69 7.60
CA VAL A 154 -7.07 1.05 6.30
C VAL A 154 -6.05 0.01 5.84
N VAL A 155 -6.18 -0.45 4.59
CA VAL A 155 -5.29 -1.37 3.91
C VAL A 155 -4.49 -0.57 2.88
N CYS A 156 -3.22 -0.39 3.17
CA CYS A 156 -2.26 0.38 2.39
C CYS A 156 -1.35 -0.56 1.61
N GLY A 157 -1.17 -0.35 0.33
CA GLY A 157 -0.23 -1.22 -0.38
C GLY A 157 -0.21 -1.08 -1.89
N ASP A 158 0.70 -1.83 -2.48
CA ASP A 158 0.74 -2.10 -3.90
C ASP A 158 -0.18 -3.29 -4.20
N TRP A 159 -1.31 -3.01 -4.84
CA TRP A 159 -2.32 -4.01 -5.20
C TRP A 159 -2.05 -4.63 -6.58
N ASN A 160 -1.06 -4.13 -7.30
CA ASN A 160 -0.69 -4.62 -8.63
C ASN A 160 -1.88 -4.70 -9.62
N ILE A 161 -2.93 -3.92 -9.42
CA ILE A 161 -4.13 -3.84 -10.26
C ILE A 161 -4.50 -2.37 -10.46
N ALA A 162 -4.61 -1.91 -11.71
CA ALA A 162 -5.28 -0.68 -12.05
C ALA A 162 -6.77 -0.97 -12.25
N HIS A 163 -7.66 -0.29 -11.50
CA HIS A 163 -9.08 -0.64 -11.47
C HIS A 163 -9.85 -0.12 -12.69
N GLN A 164 -9.77 1.18 -12.93
CA GLN A 164 -10.53 1.88 -13.98
C GLN A 164 -9.66 2.30 -15.16
N ASN A 165 -10.28 2.68 -16.26
CA ASN A 165 -9.55 3.16 -17.44
C ASN A 165 -8.69 4.40 -17.13
N ILE A 166 -9.15 5.27 -16.24
CA ILE A 166 -8.41 6.46 -15.81
C ILE A 166 -7.15 6.11 -15.00
N ASP A 167 -7.09 4.92 -14.40
CA ASP A 167 -5.96 4.45 -13.58
C ASP A 167 -4.76 4.00 -14.40
N LEU A 168 -4.86 4.03 -15.74
CA LEU A 168 -3.82 3.58 -16.66
C LEU A 168 -3.80 4.43 -17.94
N LYS A 169 -2.69 5.10 -18.21
CA LYS A 169 -2.57 6.03 -19.37
C LYS A 169 -2.93 5.37 -20.71
N ASN A 170 -2.36 4.20 -20.98
CA ASN A 170 -2.54 3.47 -22.25
C ASN A 170 -3.47 2.26 -22.07
N TRP A 171 -4.60 2.43 -21.40
CA TRP A 171 -5.49 1.34 -21.00
C TRP A 171 -5.95 0.45 -22.18
N LYS A 172 -6.21 1.01 -23.38
CA LYS A 172 -6.66 0.23 -24.54
C LYS A 172 -5.66 -0.83 -25.00
N GLY A 173 -4.36 -0.52 -24.90
CA GLY A 173 -3.28 -1.45 -25.23
C GLY A 173 -2.97 -2.47 -24.13
N ASN A 174 -3.54 -2.32 -22.94
CA ASN A 174 -3.23 -3.13 -21.76
C ASN A 174 -4.38 -4.05 -21.30
N LEU A 175 -5.49 -4.13 -22.05
CA LEU A 175 -6.67 -4.95 -21.69
C LEU A 175 -6.40 -6.45 -21.47
N LYS A 176 -5.26 -6.94 -21.98
CA LYS A 176 -4.82 -8.35 -21.85
C LYS A 176 -3.56 -8.48 -20.98
N ASN A 177 -3.13 -7.42 -20.33
CA ASN A 177 -1.93 -7.43 -19.52
C ASN A 177 -2.27 -7.62 -18.03
N SER A 178 -1.44 -8.38 -17.32
CA SER A 178 -1.50 -8.49 -15.86
C SER A 178 -1.56 -7.11 -15.21
N GLY A 179 -2.39 -6.97 -14.20
CA GLY A 179 -2.68 -5.71 -13.53
C GLY A 179 -3.83 -4.91 -14.17
N PHE A 180 -4.34 -5.35 -15.34
CA PHE A 180 -5.48 -4.70 -15.98
C PHE A 180 -6.44 -5.70 -16.67
N LEU A 181 -6.34 -6.97 -16.32
CA LEU A 181 -7.26 -8.00 -16.81
C LEU A 181 -8.69 -7.72 -16.33
N PRO A 182 -9.72 -8.08 -17.13
CA PRO A 182 -11.12 -7.89 -16.70
C PRO A 182 -11.43 -8.52 -15.34
N GLU A 183 -10.89 -9.70 -15.05
CA GLU A 183 -11.09 -10.44 -13.81
C GLU A 183 -10.45 -9.73 -12.62
N GLU A 184 -9.27 -9.16 -12.77
CA GLU A 184 -8.58 -8.39 -11.73
C GLU A 184 -9.36 -7.09 -11.41
N ARG A 185 -9.81 -6.39 -12.44
CA ARG A 185 -10.63 -5.16 -12.31
C ARG A 185 -11.97 -5.46 -11.66
N GLN A 186 -12.63 -6.57 -12.04
CA GLN A 186 -13.88 -7.00 -11.44
C GLN A 186 -13.68 -7.33 -9.96
N TRP A 187 -12.55 -7.98 -9.60
CA TRP A 187 -12.23 -8.27 -8.22
C TRP A 187 -12.17 -7.01 -7.34
N ILE A 188 -11.52 -5.92 -7.83
CA ILE A 188 -11.54 -4.62 -7.12
C ILE A 188 -12.96 -4.04 -7.07
N SER A 189 -13.75 -4.14 -8.16
CA SER A 189 -15.15 -3.67 -8.17
C SER A 189 -15.99 -4.37 -7.10
N ASP A 190 -15.86 -5.70 -6.98
CA ASP A 190 -16.56 -6.51 -5.99
C ASP A 190 -16.12 -6.15 -4.56
N LEU A 191 -14.82 -5.91 -4.36
CA LEU A 191 -14.28 -5.45 -3.08
C LEU A 191 -14.92 -4.13 -2.64
N LEU A 192 -14.95 -3.14 -3.54
CA LEU A 192 -15.56 -1.84 -3.24
C LEU A 192 -17.08 -1.97 -3.03
N ALA A 193 -17.76 -2.82 -3.79
CA ALA A 193 -19.20 -3.11 -3.62
C ALA A 193 -19.51 -3.78 -2.27
N SER A 194 -18.54 -4.47 -1.66
CA SER A 194 -18.71 -5.09 -0.33
C SER A 194 -18.61 -4.11 0.84
N GLY A 195 -18.30 -2.82 0.58
CA GLY A 195 -18.27 -1.75 1.58
C GLY A 195 -16.89 -1.10 1.79
N TRP A 196 -15.82 -1.62 1.17
CA TRP A 196 -14.53 -0.96 1.18
C TRP A 196 -14.52 0.29 0.29
N THR A 197 -13.66 1.24 0.59
CA THR A 197 -13.58 2.53 -0.11
C THR A 197 -12.17 2.79 -0.62
N ASP A 198 -12.02 3.05 -1.92
CA ASP A 198 -10.79 3.58 -2.53
C ASP A 198 -10.68 5.07 -2.21
N ILE A 199 -9.77 5.43 -1.32
CA ILE A 199 -9.63 6.80 -0.82
C ILE A 199 -9.25 7.77 -1.93
N TRP A 200 -8.26 7.44 -2.78
CA TRP A 200 -7.88 8.32 -3.89
C TRP A 200 -9.06 8.61 -4.81
N ARG A 201 -9.77 7.56 -5.24
CA ARG A 201 -10.87 7.70 -6.19
C ARG A 201 -12.09 8.41 -5.60
N THR A 202 -12.27 8.32 -4.29
CA THR A 202 -13.33 9.06 -3.56
C THR A 202 -13.01 10.55 -3.48
N LEU A 203 -11.75 10.91 -3.16
CA LEU A 203 -11.32 12.31 -3.07
C LEU A 203 -11.19 12.96 -4.46
N TYR A 204 -10.71 12.20 -5.44
CA TYR A 204 -10.38 12.68 -6.77
C TYR A 204 -10.96 11.80 -7.87
N PRO A 205 -12.29 11.86 -8.11
CA PRO A 205 -12.96 10.98 -9.09
C PRO A 205 -12.43 11.11 -10.52
N ASP A 206 -11.94 12.27 -10.90
CA ASP A 206 -11.51 12.58 -12.28
C ASP A 206 -9.99 12.76 -12.44
N ILE A 207 -9.19 12.48 -11.39
CA ILE A 207 -7.73 12.60 -11.43
C ILE A 207 -7.10 11.21 -11.49
N ALA A 208 -6.22 10.95 -12.45
CA ALA A 208 -5.60 9.65 -12.67
C ALA A 208 -4.84 9.11 -11.44
N GLY A 209 -3.91 9.89 -10.88
CA GLY A 209 -3.17 9.52 -9.67
C GLY A 209 -2.17 8.39 -9.89
N TYR A 210 -1.44 8.41 -11.01
CA TYR A 210 -0.44 7.36 -11.27
C TYR A 210 0.62 7.31 -10.18
N SER A 211 0.91 6.09 -9.72
CA SER A 211 1.89 5.81 -8.68
C SER A 211 3.05 4.94 -9.15
N TRP A 212 2.93 4.28 -10.32
CA TRP A 212 3.98 3.44 -10.90
C TRP A 212 4.24 3.76 -12.37
N TRP A 213 5.52 3.68 -12.78
CA TRP A 213 5.97 3.87 -14.16
C TRP A 213 7.02 2.84 -14.53
N SER A 214 6.83 2.21 -15.70
CA SER A 214 7.84 1.32 -16.24
C SER A 214 9.19 2.04 -16.41
N ASN A 215 10.28 1.34 -16.13
CA ASN A 215 11.64 1.84 -16.39
C ASN A 215 11.98 1.89 -17.90
N ARG A 216 11.06 1.45 -18.78
CA ARG A 216 11.23 1.43 -20.24
C ARG A 216 10.57 2.64 -20.90
N GLY A 217 11.10 3.03 -22.07
CA GLY A 217 10.41 4.01 -22.96
C GLY A 217 10.27 5.43 -22.39
N GLN A 218 11.02 5.80 -21.35
CA GLN A 218 10.90 7.09 -20.64
C GLN A 218 9.48 7.31 -20.06
N ALA A 219 8.84 6.22 -19.59
CA ALA A 219 7.46 6.25 -19.11
C ALA A 219 7.23 7.29 -17.99
N TYR A 220 8.17 7.43 -17.05
CA TYR A 220 8.09 8.43 -15.98
C TYR A 220 8.10 9.87 -16.53
N ALA A 221 9.03 10.20 -17.42
CA ALA A 221 9.15 11.54 -18.00
C ALA A 221 7.94 11.92 -18.88
N LYS A 222 7.28 10.91 -19.49
CA LYS A 222 6.08 11.08 -20.33
C LYS A 222 4.78 10.94 -19.57
N ASP A 223 4.85 10.69 -18.25
CA ASP A 223 3.73 10.38 -17.37
C ASP A 223 2.82 9.26 -17.91
N VAL A 224 3.45 8.19 -18.47
CA VAL A 224 2.76 6.97 -18.92
C VAL A 224 2.74 6.00 -17.76
N GLY A 225 1.87 6.26 -16.80
CA GLY A 225 1.83 5.59 -15.50
C GLY A 225 0.61 4.72 -15.29
N TRP A 226 0.65 4.00 -14.18
CA TRP A 226 -0.40 3.17 -13.62
C TRP A 226 -0.65 3.58 -12.17
N ARG A 227 -1.91 3.60 -11.74
CA ARG A 227 -2.28 3.71 -10.33
C ARG A 227 -2.55 2.30 -9.81
N ILE A 228 -1.60 1.76 -9.09
CA ILE A 228 -1.64 0.41 -8.51
C ILE A 228 -1.35 0.38 -7.00
N ASP A 229 -0.94 1.51 -6.44
CA ASP A 229 -0.81 1.71 -5.00
C ASP A 229 -2.09 2.37 -4.46
N TYR A 230 -2.64 1.81 -3.37
CA TYR A 230 -3.92 2.22 -2.81
C TYR A 230 -3.84 2.36 -1.30
N GLN A 231 -4.75 3.20 -0.78
CA GLN A 231 -5.25 3.11 0.58
C GLN A 231 -6.74 2.78 0.48
N ILE A 232 -7.10 1.54 0.83
CA ILE A 232 -8.46 1.03 0.82
C ILE A 232 -8.96 1.02 2.27
N ALA A 233 -10.03 1.76 2.55
CA ALA A 233 -10.51 1.99 3.91
C ALA A 233 -11.87 1.36 4.19
N SER A 234 -12.08 0.95 5.45
CA SER A 234 -13.37 0.51 5.94
C SER A 234 -14.37 1.68 6.01
N PRO A 235 -15.69 1.43 6.07
CA PRO A 235 -16.72 2.48 6.13
C PRO A 235 -16.54 3.47 7.28
N LEU A 236 -15.99 3.02 8.41
CA LEU A 236 -15.73 3.87 9.58
C LEU A 236 -14.46 4.71 9.44
N PHE A 237 -13.52 4.30 8.59
CA PHE A 237 -12.25 5.00 8.39
C PHE A 237 -12.28 5.95 7.19
N ALA A 238 -12.96 5.57 6.11
CA ALA A 238 -12.98 6.32 4.86
C ALA A 238 -13.45 7.78 4.99
N PRO A 239 -14.48 8.12 5.80
CA PRO A 239 -14.92 9.49 5.97
C PRO A 239 -13.90 10.43 6.62
N LEU A 240 -12.85 9.89 7.25
CA LEU A 240 -11.79 10.65 7.90
C LEU A 240 -10.77 11.21 6.90
N ALA A 241 -10.71 10.69 5.67
CA ALA A 241 -9.78 11.12 4.64
C ALA A 241 -10.08 12.55 4.18
N GLN A 242 -9.07 13.43 4.19
CA GLN A 242 -9.20 14.84 3.84
C GLN A 242 -8.49 15.18 2.53
N GLU A 243 -7.26 14.70 2.37
CA GLU A 243 -6.41 15.03 1.23
C GLU A 243 -5.52 13.83 0.89
N ALA A 244 -5.21 13.66 -0.39
CA ALA A 244 -4.27 12.66 -0.86
C ALA A 244 -3.39 13.23 -1.97
N PHE A 245 -2.13 12.79 -2.04
CA PHE A 245 -1.22 13.17 -3.10
C PHE A 245 -0.18 12.10 -3.39
N ILE A 246 0.32 12.09 -4.64
CA ILE A 246 1.42 11.23 -5.08
C ILE A 246 2.69 12.07 -5.06
N TYR A 247 3.68 11.66 -4.26
CA TYR A 247 4.95 12.38 -4.12
C TYR A 247 5.89 12.07 -5.28
N LYS A 248 6.20 13.06 -6.11
CA LYS A 248 7.01 12.90 -7.33
C LYS A 248 8.30 13.74 -7.34
N ASP A 249 8.56 14.53 -6.30
CA ASP A 249 9.69 15.46 -6.28
C ASP A 249 11.03 14.74 -6.22
N GLU A 250 11.07 13.58 -5.55
CA GLU A 250 12.23 12.70 -5.50
C GLU A 250 11.85 11.28 -5.90
N LYS A 251 12.74 10.58 -6.58
CA LYS A 251 12.50 9.23 -7.09
C LYS A 251 13.30 8.19 -6.31
N PHE A 252 12.67 7.52 -5.36
CA PHE A 252 13.28 6.45 -4.56
C PHE A 252 13.16 5.08 -5.21
N SER A 253 12.10 4.89 -6.00
CA SER A 253 11.68 3.62 -6.61
C SER A 253 11.13 3.89 -8.03
N ASP A 254 10.65 2.87 -8.71
CA ASP A 254 9.77 2.97 -9.88
C ASP A 254 8.30 3.26 -9.48
N HIS A 255 7.99 3.18 -8.18
CA HIS A 255 6.77 3.72 -7.58
C HIS A 255 7.04 5.08 -6.92
N ALA A 256 6.00 5.90 -6.83
CA ALA A 256 5.95 7.12 -6.06
C ALA A 256 5.09 6.92 -4.80
N PRO A 257 5.48 7.44 -3.62
CA PRO A 257 4.68 7.33 -2.42
C PRO A 257 3.28 7.94 -2.58
N LEU A 258 2.26 7.21 -2.16
CA LEU A 258 0.90 7.72 -1.96
C LEU A 258 0.77 8.18 -0.51
N ILE A 259 0.44 9.44 -0.31
CA ILE A 259 0.28 10.07 1.00
C ILE A 259 -1.19 10.45 1.16
N VAL A 260 -1.77 10.13 2.31
CA VAL A 260 -3.14 10.53 2.65
C VAL A 260 -3.15 11.11 4.06
N ASP A 261 -3.81 12.25 4.20
CA ASP A 261 -4.07 12.92 5.47
C ASP A 261 -5.51 12.63 5.92
N TYR A 262 -5.65 12.22 7.18
CA TYR A 262 -6.91 11.88 7.84
C TYR A 262 -7.13 12.78 9.05
N ASP A 263 -8.39 13.07 9.35
CA ASP A 263 -8.82 13.71 10.60
C ASP A 263 -9.40 12.64 11.54
N LEU A 264 -8.71 12.37 12.67
CA LEU A 264 -9.13 11.39 13.68
C LEU A 264 -10.03 12.01 14.77
#